data_763900a0ff8bfb246996f5425a9ca14c
#
_entry.id   763900a0ff8bfb246996f5425a9ca14c
#
_cell.length_a   1.000
_cell.length_b   1.000
_cell.length_c   1.000
_cell.angle_alpha   90.00
_cell.angle_beta   90.00
_cell.angle_gamma   90.00
#
_symmetry.space_group_name_H-M   'P 1'
#
loop_
_entity.id
_entity.type
_entity.pdbx_description
1 polymer ?
#
loop_
_entity_poly.entity_id
_entity_poly.type
_entity_poly.pdbx_seq_one_letter_code
_entity_poly.pdbx_strand_id
1 'polypeptide(L)'
;MQSISCQRNFFTLAKWAGGAIALLAVVIPGARAGEARVPYVPTPQEVVERMLETARVGPKDYLIDLGSGDGRIVITAAKKHGARGFGVDLNPERIKESNENAHSAGVTDRVSFVQQDLFATDLSEATVITMYLLPRVNIELRPRLLELKPGTRLVSHDFDMGDWKADVNFTMDAKDKYGGAGGKSEVYFWVVPARVAGVWQWQSPVGGKPLPYELRLEQKYQTVTGSAWVGGRTATLRDARLRGADFSFSFTVEVNGAPVKHEFAGKVEGDAIIGTAALSGARIQSQAEWNARRAVRPVSDRGVPVRAARLSSSAVFN
;
A
#
# COMPACT_ATOMS: atom_id res chain seq x y z
N MET A 1 70.41 50.31 0.08
CA MET A 1 70.69 51.25 1.17
C MET A 1 69.69 50.88 2.23
N GLN A 2 70.15 50.12 3.27
CA GLN A 2 70.43 50.50 4.63
C GLN A 2 69.13 50.84 5.37
N SER A 3 68.85 50.37 6.60
CA SER A 3 69.49 49.57 7.64
C SER A 3 68.46 49.31 8.73
N ILE A 4 68.34 48.11 9.27
CA ILE A 4 68.70 47.64 10.60
C ILE A 4 68.38 48.55 11.77
N SER A 5 67.60 48.03 12.74
CA SER A 5 67.84 48.03 14.22
C SER A 5 66.58 47.61 14.95
N CYS A 6 66.48 46.53 15.60
CA CYS A 6 67.08 45.84 16.78
C CYS A 6 66.68 46.50 18.12
N GLN A 7 66.24 45.61 19.00
CA GLN A 7 66.21 45.58 20.49
C GLN A 7 65.01 46.17 21.19
N ARG A 8 64.52 45.72 22.31
CA ARG A 8 64.77 44.61 23.27
C ARG A 8 63.67 44.62 24.31
N ASN A 9 63.31 43.46 24.76
CA ASN A 9 62.72 43.05 26.03
C ASN A 9 62.42 44.07 27.10
N PHE A 10 61.26 43.92 27.77
CA PHE A 10 61.17 43.79 29.22
C PHE A 10 59.89 43.04 29.66
N PHE A 11 60.07 42.08 30.54
CA PHE A 11 59.09 41.32 31.29
C PHE A 11 58.35 42.22 32.29
N THR A 12 57.03 42.00 32.43
CA THR A 12 56.38 42.13 33.74
C THR A 12 55.16 41.26 33.86
N LEU A 13 55.13 40.46 34.90
CA LEU A 13 54.00 39.68 35.38
C LEU A 13 52.88 40.58 35.88
N ALA A 14 51.61 40.25 35.68
CA ALA A 14 50.68 40.04 36.76
C ALA A 14 49.20 39.95 36.32
N LYS A 15 48.54 39.00 36.94
CA LYS A 15 47.21 38.92 37.50
C LYS A 15 46.07 38.34 36.60
N TRP A 16 45.70 37.19 37.07
CA TRP A 16 44.47 36.46 36.79
C TRP A 16 43.22 37.33 36.99
N ALA A 17 42.37 37.35 36.03
CA ALA A 17 40.96 37.65 36.20
C ALA A 17 40.17 36.72 35.32
N GLY A 18 39.34 35.87 35.96
CA GLY A 18 38.51 34.90 35.29
C GLY A 18 37.51 35.55 34.35
N GLY A 19 37.60 35.21 33.08
CA GLY A 19 36.63 35.56 32.05
C GLY A 19 35.95 34.30 31.56
N ALA A 20 34.70 34.13 31.84
CA ALA A 20 33.88 33.07 31.30
C ALA A 20 33.85 33.15 29.78
N ILE A 21 34.42 32.13 29.13
CA ILE A 21 34.29 31.96 27.68
C ILE A 21 32.87 31.43 27.44
N ALA A 22 31.97 32.36 27.05
CA ALA A 22 30.68 31.95 26.49
C ALA A 22 30.94 31.26 25.15
N LEU A 23 30.80 29.93 25.08
CA LEU A 23 30.71 29.20 23.85
C LEU A 23 29.43 29.62 23.13
N LEU A 24 29.54 30.53 22.18
CA LEU A 24 28.49 30.74 21.19
C LEU A 24 28.42 29.48 20.33
N ALA A 25 27.47 28.62 20.61
CA ALA A 25 27.07 27.57 19.70
C ALA A 25 26.49 28.23 18.44
N VAL A 26 27.31 28.35 17.42
CA VAL A 26 26.82 28.66 16.06
C VAL A 26 25.99 27.46 15.63
N VAL A 27 24.67 27.60 15.77
CA VAL A 27 23.72 26.69 15.11
C VAL A 27 23.86 26.94 13.63
N ILE A 28 24.66 26.14 12.95
CA ILE A 28 24.68 26.05 11.50
C ILE A 28 23.30 25.45 11.14
N PRO A 29 22.41 26.20 10.46
CA PRO A 29 21.19 25.57 9.96
C PRO A 29 21.66 24.46 9.02
N GLY A 30 21.34 23.19 9.38
CA GLY A 30 21.66 22.05 8.57
C GLY A 30 21.21 22.32 7.13
N ALA A 31 22.16 22.36 6.20
CA ALA A 31 21.89 22.33 4.79
C ALA A 31 21.02 21.08 4.56
N ARG A 32 19.72 21.28 4.34
CA ARG A 32 18.87 20.22 3.78
C ARG A 32 19.57 19.82 2.50
N ALA A 33 20.04 18.58 2.45
CA ALA A 33 20.53 17.97 1.22
C ALA A 33 19.48 18.25 0.15
N GLY A 34 19.88 18.93 -0.92
CA GLY A 34 18.95 19.38 -1.95
C GLY A 34 18.15 18.19 -2.44
N GLU A 35 16.86 18.21 -2.14
CA GLU A 35 15.92 17.26 -2.71
C GLU A 35 16.10 17.33 -4.22
N ALA A 36 16.47 16.20 -4.82
CA ALA A 36 16.52 16.08 -6.27
C ALA A 36 15.10 16.34 -6.75
N ARG A 37 14.86 17.56 -7.28
CA ARG A 37 13.56 17.96 -7.81
C ARG A 37 13.16 16.92 -8.86
N VAL A 38 12.02 16.28 -8.66
CA VAL A 38 11.41 15.47 -9.70
C VAL A 38 11.09 16.42 -10.84
N PRO A 39 11.62 16.21 -12.07
CA PRO A 39 11.31 17.10 -13.17
C PRO A 39 9.81 17.06 -13.44
N TYR A 40 9.20 18.23 -13.62
CA TYR A 40 7.81 18.30 -14.02
C TYR A 40 7.65 17.85 -15.47
N VAL A 41 6.98 16.72 -15.65
CA VAL A 41 6.57 16.20 -16.97
C VAL A 41 5.08 15.88 -16.86
N PRO A 42 4.21 16.59 -17.57
CA PRO A 42 2.79 16.37 -17.49
C PRO A 42 2.40 15.04 -18.14
N THR A 43 1.51 14.30 -17.50
CA THR A 43 0.90 13.10 -18.10
C THR A 43 0.07 13.50 -19.32
N PRO A 44 0.26 12.91 -20.50
CA PRO A 44 -0.56 13.16 -21.68
C PRO A 44 -2.05 12.93 -21.40
N GLN A 45 -2.93 13.72 -22.00
CA GLN A 45 -4.36 13.69 -21.68
C GLN A 45 -5.01 12.34 -21.98
N GLU A 46 -4.63 11.67 -23.06
CA GLU A 46 -5.10 10.34 -23.40
C GLU A 46 -4.65 9.28 -22.39
N VAL A 47 -3.49 9.47 -21.75
CA VAL A 47 -2.99 8.61 -20.68
C VAL A 47 -3.77 8.86 -19.39
N VAL A 48 -4.05 10.14 -19.05
CA VAL A 48 -4.91 10.50 -17.91
C VAL A 48 -6.27 9.80 -18.03
N GLU A 49 -6.91 9.89 -19.18
CA GLU A 49 -8.21 9.26 -19.41
C GLU A 49 -8.13 7.74 -19.22
N ARG A 50 -7.10 7.13 -19.78
CA ARG A 50 -6.88 5.69 -19.67
C ARG A 50 -6.58 5.23 -18.24
N MET A 51 -5.82 6.02 -17.46
CA MET A 51 -5.59 5.78 -16.04
C MET A 51 -6.91 5.78 -15.26
N LEU A 52 -7.74 6.80 -15.46
CA LEU A 52 -9.03 6.95 -14.77
C LEU A 52 -10.03 5.85 -15.15
N GLU A 53 -10.08 5.47 -16.43
CA GLU A 53 -10.88 4.33 -16.91
C GLU A 53 -10.43 3.01 -16.29
N THR A 54 -9.10 2.75 -16.26
CA THR A 54 -8.53 1.53 -15.67
C THR A 54 -8.87 1.43 -14.18
N ALA A 55 -8.82 2.55 -13.47
CA ALA A 55 -9.26 2.63 -12.08
C ALA A 55 -10.78 2.63 -11.93
N ARG A 56 -11.58 2.68 -13.00
CA ARG A 56 -13.03 2.78 -12.96
C ARG A 56 -13.48 3.92 -12.04
N VAL A 57 -12.88 5.08 -12.21
CA VAL A 57 -13.22 6.27 -11.41
C VAL A 57 -14.66 6.66 -11.65
N GLY A 58 -15.38 7.00 -10.59
CA GLY A 58 -16.78 7.39 -10.65
C GLY A 58 -17.18 8.40 -9.56
N PRO A 59 -18.45 8.81 -9.51
CA PRO A 59 -18.92 9.93 -8.69
C PRO A 59 -18.84 9.69 -7.17
N LYS A 60 -18.63 8.45 -6.75
CA LYS A 60 -18.44 8.09 -5.33
C LYS A 60 -16.97 8.09 -4.91
N ASP A 61 -16.06 8.34 -5.84
CA ASP A 61 -14.64 8.29 -5.55
C ASP A 61 -14.10 9.59 -4.97
N TYR A 62 -13.12 9.40 -4.11
CA TYR A 62 -12.24 10.44 -3.62
C TYR A 62 -10.82 10.16 -4.12
N LEU A 63 -10.37 10.96 -5.10
CA LEU A 63 -9.11 10.77 -5.77
C LEU A 63 -8.05 11.68 -5.16
N ILE A 64 -6.89 11.12 -4.83
CA ILE A 64 -5.70 11.91 -4.41
C ILE A 64 -4.61 11.72 -5.48
N ASP A 65 -4.10 12.83 -5.99
CA ASP A 65 -3.01 12.84 -6.97
C ASP A 65 -1.72 13.31 -6.32
N LEU A 66 -0.72 12.43 -6.32
CA LEU A 66 0.57 12.65 -5.67
C LEU A 66 1.58 13.23 -6.68
N GLY A 67 1.94 14.49 -6.51
CA GLY A 67 2.71 15.25 -7.49
C GLY A 67 1.79 15.76 -8.61
N SER A 68 0.75 16.51 -8.25
CA SER A 68 -0.36 16.82 -9.15
C SER A 68 -0.03 17.78 -10.31
N GLY A 69 1.11 18.46 -10.24
CA GLY A 69 1.51 19.39 -11.30
C GLY A 69 0.44 20.43 -11.59
N ASP A 70 -0.02 20.48 -12.83
CA ASP A 70 -1.07 21.42 -13.30
C ASP A 70 -2.52 20.96 -12.96
N GLY A 71 -2.66 19.88 -12.21
CA GLY A 71 -3.95 19.39 -11.70
C GLY A 71 -4.78 18.57 -12.69
N ARG A 72 -4.27 18.32 -13.91
CA ARG A 72 -5.04 17.71 -14.99
C ARG A 72 -5.72 16.40 -14.64
N ILE A 73 -5.10 15.53 -13.83
CA ILE A 73 -5.67 14.22 -13.45
C ILE A 73 -6.90 14.43 -12.57
N VAL A 74 -6.77 15.20 -11.48
CA VAL A 74 -7.87 15.48 -10.54
C VAL A 74 -9.02 16.23 -11.22
N ILE A 75 -8.69 17.22 -12.06
CA ILE A 75 -9.66 18.02 -12.83
C ILE A 75 -10.43 17.10 -13.81
N THR A 76 -9.72 16.23 -14.53
CA THR A 76 -10.36 15.28 -15.45
C THR A 76 -11.25 14.29 -14.70
N ALA A 77 -10.83 13.79 -13.56
CA ALA A 77 -11.62 12.91 -12.69
C ALA A 77 -12.94 13.59 -12.25
N ALA A 78 -12.87 14.85 -11.84
CA ALA A 78 -14.06 15.59 -11.47
C ALA A 78 -14.98 15.89 -12.66
N LYS A 79 -14.42 16.37 -13.76
CA LYS A 79 -15.19 16.83 -14.92
C LYS A 79 -15.85 15.69 -15.70
N LYS A 80 -15.12 14.58 -15.93
CA LYS A 80 -15.60 13.46 -16.75
C LYS A 80 -16.28 12.36 -15.94
N HIS A 81 -15.85 12.14 -14.70
CA HIS A 81 -16.31 11.02 -13.88
C HIS A 81 -17.10 11.44 -12.63
N GLY A 82 -17.21 12.76 -12.37
CA GLY A 82 -17.95 13.29 -11.22
C GLY A 82 -17.28 13.03 -9.86
N ALA A 83 -16.04 12.57 -9.84
CA ALA A 83 -15.29 12.30 -8.62
C ALA A 83 -14.98 13.61 -7.86
N ARG A 84 -14.66 13.45 -6.57
CA ARG A 84 -14.05 14.51 -5.75
C ARG A 84 -12.61 14.14 -5.45
N GLY A 85 -11.80 15.11 -5.04
CA GLY A 85 -10.45 14.83 -4.63
C GLY A 85 -9.57 16.04 -4.52
N PHE A 86 -8.29 15.79 -4.27
CA PHE A 86 -7.29 16.84 -4.27
C PHE A 86 -5.96 16.38 -4.85
N GLY A 87 -5.16 17.35 -5.24
CA GLY A 87 -3.79 17.13 -5.66
C GLY A 87 -2.81 17.79 -4.71
N VAL A 88 -1.64 17.18 -4.53
CA VAL A 88 -0.53 17.77 -3.78
C VAL A 88 0.70 17.92 -4.67
N ASP A 89 1.38 19.05 -4.52
CA ASP A 89 2.68 19.30 -5.15
C ASP A 89 3.53 20.18 -4.22
N LEU A 90 4.85 20.04 -4.28
CA LEU A 90 5.76 20.90 -3.52
C LEU A 90 5.95 22.27 -4.16
N ASN A 91 5.73 22.38 -5.47
CA ASN A 91 5.95 23.60 -6.22
C ASN A 91 4.72 24.53 -6.14
N PRO A 92 4.86 25.71 -5.50
CA PRO A 92 3.75 26.65 -5.37
C PRO A 92 3.22 27.17 -6.71
N GLU A 93 4.07 27.24 -7.76
CA GLU A 93 3.65 27.65 -9.10
C GLU A 93 2.71 26.61 -9.72
N ARG A 94 2.98 25.31 -9.49
CA ARG A 94 2.10 24.23 -9.95
C ARG A 94 0.75 24.27 -9.22
N ILE A 95 0.75 24.55 -7.92
CA ILE A 95 -0.48 24.70 -7.14
C ILE A 95 -1.30 25.90 -7.62
N LYS A 96 -0.66 27.02 -7.94
CA LYS A 96 -1.34 28.17 -8.52
C LYS A 96 -1.97 27.82 -9.87
N GLU A 97 -1.21 27.20 -10.77
CA GLU A 97 -1.67 26.77 -12.09
C GLU A 97 -2.83 25.76 -12.00
N SER A 98 -2.73 24.77 -11.11
CA SER A 98 -3.79 23.77 -10.92
C SER A 98 -5.10 24.40 -10.41
N ASN A 99 -5.04 25.42 -9.53
CA ASN A 99 -6.22 26.13 -9.08
C ASN A 99 -6.84 26.99 -10.20
N GLU A 100 -6.03 27.64 -11.03
CA GLU A 100 -6.49 28.40 -12.21
C GLU A 100 -7.16 27.46 -13.23
N ASN A 101 -6.56 26.29 -13.46
CA ASN A 101 -7.12 25.26 -14.33
C ASN A 101 -8.45 24.69 -13.79
N ALA A 102 -8.55 24.43 -12.47
CA ALA A 102 -9.79 23.99 -11.85
C ALA A 102 -10.92 25.03 -11.96
N HIS A 103 -10.59 26.30 -11.77
CA HIS A 103 -11.54 27.40 -11.95
C HIS A 103 -12.03 27.45 -13.40
N SER A 104 -11.11 27.41 -14.36
CA SER A 104 -11.42 27.42 -15.80
C SER A 104 -12.24 26.21 -16.23
N ALA A 105 -12.04 25.05 -15.58
CA ALA A 105 -12.81 23.84 -15.82
C ALA A 105 -14.17 23.81 -15.12
N GLY A 106 -14.46 24.75 -14.19
CA GLY A 106 -15.72 24.83 -13.43
C GLY A 106 -15.90 23.69 -12.43
N VAL A 107 -14.81 23.21 -11.78
CA VAL A 107 -14.86 22.05 -10.86
C VAL A 107 -14.35 22.37 -9.44
N THR A 108 -14.22 23.64 -9.09
CA THR A 108 -13.68 24.08 -7.79
C THR A 108 -14.55 23.68 -6.59
N ASP A 109 -15.77 23.27 -6.80
CA ASP A 109 -16.67 22.68 -5.80
C ASP A 109 -16.32 21.22 -5.45
N ARG A 110 -15.50 20.56 -6.26
CA ARG A 110 -15.15 19.12 -6.16
C ARG A 110 -13.69 18.86 -5.94
N VAL A 111 -12.82 19.78 -6.35
CA VAL A 111 -11.37 19.58 -6.30
C VAL A 111 -10.66 20.73 -5.58
N SER A 112 -9.54 20.41 -4.97
CA SER A 112 -8.61 21.36 -4.36
C SER A 112 -7.17 20.97 -4.61
N PHE A 113 -6.26 21.93 -4.46
CA PHE A 113 -4.82 21.68 -4.61
C PHE A 113 -4.07 22.31 -3.45
N VAL A 114 -3.13 21.55 -2.88
CA VAL A 114 -2.43 21.94 -1.65
C VAL A 114 -0.92 21.83 -1.86
N GLN A 115 -0.20 22.89 -1.49
CA GLN A 115 1.26 22.84 -1.45
C GLN A 115 1.69 22.01 -0.24
N GLN A 116 2.05 20.75 -0.48
CA GLN A 116 2.37 19.81 0.58
C GLN A 116 3.30 18.71 0.09
N ASP A 117 4.12 18.20 1.01
CA ASP A 117 4.90 16.99 0.79
C ASP A 117 3.98 15.77 0.71
N LEU A 118 4.08 15.03 -0.39
CA LEU A 118 3.32 13.80 -0.62
C LEU A 118 3.57 12.73 0.46
N PHE A 119 4.74 12.71 1.09
CA PHE A 119 5.05 11.82 2.20
C PHE A 119 4.36 12.22 3.51
N ALA A 120 3.98 13.48 3.67
CA ALA A 120 3.25 14.00 4.83
C ALA A 120 1.72 14.06 4.61
N THR A 121 1.26 13.75 3.40
CA THR A 121 -0.15 13.84 3.00
C THR A 121 -0.98 12.74 3.67
N ASP A 122 -2.11 13.08 4.26
CA ASP A 122 -3.09 12.09 4.73
C ASP A 122 -3.82 11.46 3.54
N LEU A 123 -3.69 10.14 3.43
CA LEU A 123 -4.28 9.34 2.34
C LEU A 123 -5.50 8.54 2.79
N SER A 124 -5.95 8.68 4.03
CA SER A 124 -6.96 7.82 4.67
C SER A 124 -8.33 7.82 4.00
N GLU A 125 -8.70 8.94 3.36
CA GLU A 125 -9.96 9.12 2.63
C GLU A 125 -9.91 8.61 1.18
N ALA A 126 -8.71 8.33 0.66
CA ALA A 126 -8.54 7.94 -0.73
C ALA A 126 -9.27 6.65 -1.09
N THR A 127 -10.05 6.68 -2.16
CA THR A 127 -10.54 5.49 -2.86
C THR A 127 -9.73 5.21 -4.12
N VAL A 128 -9.08 6.25 -4.66
CA VAL A 128 -8.16 6.18 -5.79
C VAL A 128 -6.94 7.07 -5.50
N ILE A 129 -5.76 6.55 -5.78
CA ILE A 129 -4.51 7.35 -5.79
C ILE A 129 -3.92 7.28 -7.19
N THR A 130 -3.54 8.43 -7.72
CA THR A 130 -2.80 8.54 -8.97
C THR A 130 -1.42 9.12 -8.72
N MET A 131 -0.46 8.72 -9.55
CA MET A 131 0.93 9.17 -9.45
C MET A 131 1.67 9.10 -10.78
N TYR A 132 2.54 10.07 -11.00
CA TYR A 132 3.57 10.05 -12.03
C TYR A 132 4.88 10.50 -11.39
N LEU A 133 5.50 9.57 -10.66
CA LEU A 133 6.65 9.85 -9.80
C LEU A 133 7.83 8.95 -10.21
N LEU A 134 9.04 9.32 -9.77
CA LEU A 134 10.22 8.49 -10.03
C LEU A 134 10.11 7.13 -9.33
N PRO A 135 10.72 6.06 -9.89
CA PRO A 135 10.65 4.70 -9.32
C PRO A 135 11.02 4.63 -7.83
N ARG A 136 12.06 5.37 -7.42
CA ARG A 136 12.47 5.42 -6.01
C ARG A 136 11.38 5.97 -5.09
N VAL A 137 10.63 6.97 -5.57
CA VAL A 137 9.55 7.60 -4.78
C VAL A 137 8.38 6.64 -4.64
N ASN A 138 8.01 5.93 -5.71
CA ASN A 138 6.97 4.89 -5.66
C ASN A 138 7.33 3.79 -4.64
N ILE A 139 8.59 3.34 -4.64
CA ILE A 139 9.06 2.31 -3.70
C ILE A 139 9.04 2.84 -2.25
N GLU A 140 9.42 4.09 -2.03
CA GLU A 140 9.39 4.72 -0.71
C GLU A 140 7.96 4.93 -0.18
N LEU A 141 7.00 5.28 -1.06
CA LEU A 141 5.58 5.40 -0.72
C LEU A 141 4.90 4.07 -0.45
N ARG A 142 5.36 2.99 -1.07
CA ARG A 142 4.71 1.67 -1.06
C ARG A 142 4.29 1.18 0.34
N PRO A 143 5.08 1.28 1.41
CA PRO A 143 4.65 0.85 2.74
C PRO A 143 3.37 1.57 3.21
N ARG A 144 3.27 2.88 2.97
CA ARG A 144 2.08 3.67 3.33
C ARG A 144 0.88 3.33 2.46
N LEU A 145 1.10 3.08 1.16
CA LEU A 145 0.05 2.68 0.22
C LEU A 145 -0.55 1.32 0.59
N LEU A 146 0.25 0.40 1.12
CA LEU A 146 -0.20 -0.91 1.60
C LEU A 146 -0.99 -0.86 2.92
N GLU A 147 -1.00 0.29 3.61
CA GLU A 147 -1.78 0.51 4.83
C GLU A 147 -3.17 1.09 4.56
N LEU A 148 -3.44 1.49 3.33
CA LEU A 148 -4.74 2.01 2.93
C LEU A 148 -5.83 0.95 3.05
N LYS A 149 -7.08 1.40 3.02
CA LYS A 149 -8.25 0.52 3.06
C LYS A 149 -8.16 -0.52 1.94
N PRO A 150 -8.36 -1.82 2.22
CA PRO A 150 -8.44 -2.83 1.17
C PRO A 150 -9.46 -2.44 0.11
N GLY A 151 -9.06 -2.52 -1.16
CA GLY A 151 -9.89 -2.06 -2.27
C GLY A 151 -9.56 -0.66 -2.78
N THR A 152 -8.74 0.14 -2.07
CA THR A 152 -8.20 1.38 -2.63
C THR A 152 -7.42 1.06 -3.91
N ARG A 153 -7.67 1.82 -4.97
CA ARG A 153 -7.10 1.62 -6.30
C ARG A 153 -5.94 2.59 -6.50
N LEU A 154 -4.81 2.07 -6.97
CA LEU A 154 -3.60 2.84 -7.23
C LEU A 154 -3.30 2.78 -8.72
N VAL A 155 -3.00 3.92 -9.33
CA VAL A 155 -2.62 3.99 -10.74
C VAL A 155 -1.34 4.80 -10.88
N SER A 156 -0.35 4.22 -11.54
CA SER A 156 0.91 4.89 -11.82
C SER A 156 1.16 4.99 -13.31
N HIS A 157 1.66 6.14 -13.75
CA HIS A 157 2.12 6.37 -15.10
C HIS A 157 3.63 6.08 -15.18
N ASP A 158 4.05 5.33 -16.18
CA ASP A 158 5.41 4.93 -16.56
C ASP A 158 6.21 4.11 -15.53
N PHE A 159 5.92 4.20 -14.23
CA PHE A 159 6.78 3.58 -13.21
C PHE A 159 6.00 2.67 -12.27
N ASP A 160 6.56 1.49 -12.04
CA ASP A 160 6.01 0.47 -11.14
C ASP A 160 6.40 0.69 -9.66
N MET A 161 6.08 -0.30 -8.81
CA MET A 161 6.41 -0.33 -7.38
C MET A 161 7.40 -1.47 -7.04
N GLY A 162 8.31 -1.79 -7.98
CA GLY A 162 9.35 -2.80 -7.82
C GLY A 162 8.78 -4.22 -7.75
N ASP A 163 8.98 -4.90 -6.62
CA ASP A 163 8.53 -6.28 -6.45
C ASP A 163 7.04 -6.43 -6.11
N TRP A 164 6.32 -5.33 -5.84
CA TRP A 164 4.85 -5.36 -5.82
C TRP A 164 4.31 -5.30 -7.26
N LYS A 165 4.06 -6.48 -7.83
CA LYS A 165 3.58 -6.58 -9.21
C LYS A 165 2.18 -6.00 -9.34
N ALA A 166 1.97 -5.26 -10.43
CA ALA A 166 0.66 -4.69 -10.74
C ALA A 166 -0.39 -5.78 -11.01
N ASP A 167 -1.64 -5.52 -10.63
CA ASP A 167 -2.78 -6.37 -10.98
C ASP A 167 -3.10 -6.28 -12.47
N VAL A 168 -2.86 -5.09 -13.06
CA VAL A 168 -2.95 -4.84 -14.51
C VAL A 168 -1.81 -3.90 -14.89
N ASN A 169 -1.13 -4.21 -15.99
CA ASN A 169 -0.22 -3.27 -16.66
C ASN A 169 -0.34 -3.40 -18.17
N PHE A 170 -0.15 -2.29 -18.84
CA PHE A 170 -0.14 -2.24 -20.30
C PHE A 170 0.62 -1.01 -20.81
N THR A 171 1.07 -1.11 -22.05
CA THR A 171 1.69 -0.01 -22.78
C THR A 171 0.70 0.56 -23.80
N MET A 172 0.70 1.88 -23.95
CA MET A 172 -0.10 2.58 -24.97
C MET A 172 0.73 3.64 -25.70
N ASP A 173 0.32 3.98 -26.90
CA ASP A 173 0.89 5.13 -27.60
C ASP A 173 0.35 6.42 -26.98
N ALA A 174 1.23 7.38 -26.77
CA ALA A 174 0.92 8.69 -26.19
C ALA A 174 1.45 9.78 -27.15
N LYS A 175 0.54 10.35 -27.95
CA LYS A 175 0.90 11.32 -29.00
C LYS A 175 1.42 12.63 -28.42
N ASP A 176 0.86 13.05 -27.29
CA ASP A 176 1.21 14.31 -26.63
C ASP A 176 2.38 14.17 -25.63
N LYS A 177 3.01 12.99 -25.55
CA LYS A 177 4.17 12.79 -24.68
C LYS A 177 5.34 13.66 -25.13
N TYR A 178 6.08 14.21 -24.17
CA TYR A 178 7.23 15.09 -24.42
C TYR A 178 6.91 16.31 -25.32
N GLY A 179 5.76 16.94 -25.07
CA GLY A 179 5.37 18.15 -25.80
C GLY A 179 4.97 17.91 -27.25
N GLY A 180 4.39 16.74 -27.55
CA GLY A 180 3.93 16.38 -28.88
C GLY A 180 4.93 15.60 -29.73
N ALA A 181 6.12 15.28 -29.21
CA ALA A 181 7.07 14.40 -29.88
C ALA A 181 6.56 12.95 -29.99
N GLY A 182 5.56 12.61 -29.18
CA GLY A 182 5.00 11.28 -29.08
C GLY A 182 5.89 10.30 -28.30
N GLY A 183 5.34 9.14 -28.01
CA GLY A 183 6.07 8.08 -27.32
C GLY A 183 5.15 6.99 -26.81
N LYS A 184 5.73 6.04 -26.08
CA LYS A 184 4.97 5.03 -25.37
C LYS A 184 4.84 5.41 -23.91
N SER A 185 3.68 5.16 -23.32
CA SER A 185 3.41 5.29 -21.88
C SER A 185 3.01 3.96 -21.33
N GLU A 186 3.49 3.65 -20.13
CA GLU A 186 3.07 2.47 -19.38
C GLU A 186 2.07 2.89 -18.28
N VAL A 187 1.03 2.12 -18.12
CA VAL A 187 0.05 2.30 -17.05
C VAL A 187 0.07 1.07 -16.16
N TYR A 188 0.27 1.28 -14.88
CA TYR A 188 0.27 0.27 -13.85
C TYR A 188 -0.90 0.48 -12.89
N PHE A 189 -1.58 -0.59 -12.55
CA PHE A 189 -2.74 -0.55 -11.67
C PHE A 189 -2.66 -1.61 -10.59
N TRP A 190 -2.95 -1.22 -9.34
CA TRP A 190 -3.03 -2.11 -8.19
C TRP A 190 -4.32 -1.88 -7.41
N VAL A 191 -4.78 -2.92 -6.74
CA VAL A 191 -5.83 -2.82 -5.72
C VAL A 191 -5.20 -3.20 -4.38
N VAL A 192 -5.25 -2.31 -3.42
CA VAL A 192 -4.67 -2.55 -2.09
C VAL A 192 -5.30 -3.80 -1.49
N PRO A 193 -4.51 -4.86 -1.19
CA PRO A 193 -5.04 -6.12 -0.69
C PRO A 193 -5.33 -6.04 0.82
N ALA A 194 -6.32 -6.78 1.28
CA ALA A 194 -6.52 -7.02 2.70
C ALA A 194 -5.35 -7.83 3.29
N ARG A 195 -5.15 -7.71 4.59
CA ARG A 195 -4.15 -8.49 5.33
C ARG A 195 -4.74 -9.82 5.76
N VAL A 196 -4.35 -10.91 5.08
CA VAL A 196 -4.85 -12.26 5.36
C VAL A 196 -3.81 -13.18 6.01
N ALA A 197 -2.54 -12.79 6.07
CA ALA A 197 -1.50 -13.59 6.71
C ALA A 197 -1.86 -13.95 8.15
N GLY A 198 -1.56 -15.18 8.57
CA GLY A 198 -1.79 -15.68 9.92
C GLY A 198 -2.68 -16.92 9.95
N VAL A 199 -3.26 -17.19 11.12
CA VAL A 199 -4.08 -18.37 11.36
C VAL A 199 -5.54 -17.96 11.46
N TRP A 200 -6.39 -18.69 10.74
CA TRP A 200 -7.84 -18.49 10.73
C TRP A 200 -8.53 -19.77 11.13
N GLN A 201 -9.62 -19.67 11.89
CA GLN A 201 -10.34 -20.83 12.42
C GLN A 201 -11.84 -20.66 12.25
N TRP A 202 -12.52 -21.76 11.94
CA TRP A 202 -13.99 -21.82 11.90
C TRP A 202 -14.46 -23.25 12.05
N GLN A 203 -15.77 -23.43 12.13
CA GLN A 203 -16.43 -24.73 12.04
C GLN A 203 -17.38 -24.72 10.85
N SER A 204 -17.44 -25.81 10.12
CA SER A 204 -18.39 -25.99 9.02
C SER A 204 -18.89 -27.42 8.98
N PRO A 205 -20.20 -27.63 8.68
CA PRO A 205 -20.74 -28.98 8.59
C PRO A 205 -20.20 -29.71 7.36
N VAL A 206 -19.73 -30.93 7.55
CA VAL A 206 -19.33 -31.86 6.50
C VAL A 206 -20.06 -33.19 6.72
N GLY A 207 -20.94 -33.59 5.78
CA GLY A 207 -21.77 -34.78 5.95
C GLY A 207 -22.69 -34.72 7.19
N GLY A 208 -23.17 -33.51 7.55
CA GLY A 208 -24.05 -33.29 8.68
C GLY A 208 -23.37 -33.18 10.06
N LYS A 209 -22.04 -33.27 10.13
CA LYS A 209 -21.27 -33.11 11.37
C LYS A 209 -20.40 -31.85 11.30
N PRO A 210 -20.37 -31.01 12.35
CA PRO A 210 -19.48 -29.87 12.41
C PRO A 210 -18.03 -30.35 12.54
N LEU A 211 -17.19 -29.95 11.60
CA LEU A 211 -15.75 -30.18 11.64
C LEU A 211 -15.00 -28.85 11.88
N PRO A 212 -13.94 -28.89 12.69
CA PRO A 212 -13.06 -27.75 12.85
C PRO A 212 -12.15 -27.59 11.64
N TYR A 213 -12.00 -26.36 11.21
CA TYR A 213 -11.08 -25.93 10.18
C TYR A 213 -10.03 -24.99 10.76
N GLU A 214 -8.81 -25.14 10.32
CA GLU A 214 -7.74 -24.17 10.52
C GLU A 214 -7.07 -23.88 9.18
N LEU A 215 -6.85 -22.59 8.92
CA LEU A 215 -6.18 -22.12 7.72
C LEU A 215 -4.95 -21.31 8.14
N ARG A 216 -3.78 -21.69 7.63
CA ARG A 216 -2.52 -20.96 7.86
C ARG A 216 -2.09 -20.32 6.57
N LEU A 217 -2.01 -18.98 6.57
CA LEU A 217 -1.72 -18.17 5.40
C LEU A 217 -0.41 -17.42 5.54
N GLU A 218 0.35 -17.43 4.46
CA GLU A 218 1.47 -16.54 4.19
C GLU A 218 1.07 -15.59 3.07
N GLN A 219 1.51 -14.34 3.16
CA GLN A 219 1.13 -13.32 2.19
C GLN A 219 2.32 -12.44 1.84
N LYS A 220 2.50 -12.23 0.54
CA LYS A 220 3.34 -11.17 -0.01
C LYS A 220 2.49 -10.36 -0.99
N TYR A 221 2.11 -9.14 -0.58
CA TYR A 221 1.17 -8.28 -1.33
C TYR A 221 -0.17 -8.99 -1.58
N GLN A 222 -0.60 -9.12 -2.84
CA GLN A 222 -1.82 -9.88 -3.22
C GLN A 222 -1.57 -11.39 -3.40
N THR A 223 -0.33 -11.85 -3.35
CA THR A 223 -0.01 -13.27 -3.45
C THR A 223 -0.16 -13.95 -2.10
N VAL A 224 -0.98 -14.98 -2.05
CA VAL A 224 -1.29 -15.75 -0.85
C VAL A 224 -0.98 -17.22 -1.07
N THR A 225 -0.27 -17.82 -0.13
CA THR A 225 -0.02 -19.26 -0.05
C THR A 225 -0.40 -19.77 1.33
N GLY A 226 -0.53 -21.08 1.48
CA GLY A 226 -0.81 -21.63 2.79
C GLY A 226 -1.33 -23.06 2.77
N SER A 227 -1.82 -23.49 3.92
CA SER A 227 -2.39 -24.82 4.13
C SER A 227 -3.66 -24.76 4.97
N ALA A 228 -4.58 -25.67 4.68
CA ALA A 228 -5.77 -25.92 5.47
C ALA A 228 -5.62 -27.20 6.27
N TRP A 229 -6.15 -27.21 7.48
CA TRP A 229 -6.30 -28.39 8.31
C TRP A 229 -7.79 -28.64 8.57
N VAL A 230 -8.24 -29.87 8.33
CA VAL A 230 -9.66 -30.28 8.46
C VAL A 230 -9.73 -31.67 9.05
N GLY A 231 -10.30 -31.84 10.22
CA GLY A 231 -10.52 -33.15 10.84
C GLY A 231 -9.27 -34.02 10.96
N GLY A 232 -8.12 -33.44 11.28
CA GLY A 232 -6.84 -34.15 11.39
C GLY A 232 -6.05 -34.30 10.10
N ARG A 233 -6.53 -33.79 8.97
CA ARG A 233 -5.88 -33.85 7.65
C ARG A 233 -5.45 -32.48 7.19
N THR A 234 -4.30 -32.43 6.51
CA THR A 234 -3.74 -31.19 5.96
C THR A 234 -3.80 -31.22 4.44
N ALA A 235 -4.12 -30.09 3.83
CA ALA A 235 -4.06 -29.85 2.40
C ALA A 235 -3.42 -28.51 2.09
N THR A 236 -2.69 -28.43 0.98
CA THR A 236 -2.15 -27.16 0.45
C THR A 236 -3.26 -26.41 -0.27
N LEU A 237 -3.29 -25.09 -0.10
CA LEU A 237 -4.20 -24.21 -0.83
C LEU A 237 -3.90 -24.24 -2.33
N ARG A 238 -4.98 -24.17 -3.10
CA ARG A 238 -4.96 -24.00 -4.55
C ARG A 238 -5.80 -22.81 -4.94
N ASP A 239 -5.50 -22.20 -6.07
CA ASP A 239 -6.26 -21.13 -6.69
C ASP A 239 -6.54 -19.94 -5.73
N ALA A 240 -5.63 -19.69 -4.79
CA ALA A 240 -5.78 -18.58 -3.87
C ALA A 240 -5.72 -17.25 -4.62
N ARG A 241 -6.76 -16.42 -4.45
CA ARG A 241 -6.89 -15.10 -5.08
C ARG A 241 -7.29 -14.09 -4.02
N LEU A 242 -6.52 -13.01 -3.94
CA LEU A 242 -6.78 -11.89 -3.06
C LEU A 242 -6.79 -10.61 -3.89
N ARG A 243 -7.93 -9.92 -3.92
CA ARG A 243 -8.06 -8.63 -4.60
C ARG A 243 -8.88 -7.68 -3.74
N GLY A 244 -8.21 -6.66 -3.21
CA GLY A 244 -8.86 -5.81 -2.20
C GLY A 244 -9.24 -6.65 -0.98
N ALA A 245 -10.50 -6.59 -0.60
CA ALA A 245 -11.05 -7.41 0.47
C ALA A 245 -11.57 -8.78 0.00
N ASP A 246 -11.71 -9.01 -1.31
CA ASP A 246 -12.21 -10.27 -1.83
C ASP A 246 -11.13 -11.34 -1.78
N PHE A 247 -11.42 -12.45 -1.08
CA PHE A 247 -10.50 -13.57 -0.91
C PHE A 247 -11.18 -14.88 -1.25
N SER A 248 -10.55 -15.67 -2.11
CA SER A 248 -11.02 -17.02 -2.47
C SER A 248 -9.87 -18.00 -2.58
N PHE A 249 -10.15 -19.27 -2.31
CA PHE A 249 -9.20 -20.38 -2.45
C PHE A 249 -9.93 -21.72 -2.51
N SER A 250 -9.21 -22.77 -2.90
CA SER A 250 -9.69 -24.14 -2.85
C SER A 250 -8.64 -25.07 -2.26
N PHE A 251 -9.08 -26.25 -1.83
CA PHE A 251 -8.24 -27.40 -1.51
C PHE A 251 -9.06 -28.69 -1.57
N THR A 252 -8.38 -29.83 -1.57
CA THR A 252 -9.03 -31.15 -1.55
C THR A 252 -8.49 -31.97 -0.38
N VAL A 253 -9.39 -32.54 0.41
CA VAL A 253 -9.07 -33.52 1.46
C VAL A 253 -9.94 -34.75 1.31
N GLU A 254 -9.48 -35.90 1.82
CA GLU A 254 -10.30 -37.09 1.91
C GLU A 254 -11.27 -36.97 3.10
N VAL A 255 -12.55 -37.25 2.86
CA VAL A 255 -13.58 -37.35 3.87
C VAL A 255 -14.25 -38.70 3.69
N ASN A 256 -14.26 -39.54 4.74
CA ASN A 256 -14.81 -40.91 4.70
C ASN A 256 -14.26 -41.74 3.54
N GLY A 257 -12.95 -41.64 3.25
CA GLY A 257 -12.26 -42.40 2.22
C GLY A 257 -12.47 -41.94 0.77
N ALA A 258 -13.10 -40.77 0.56
CA ALA A 258 -13.31 -40.19 -0.75
C ALA A 258 -12.79 -38.72 -0.80
N PRO A 259 -12.23 -38.29 -1.94
CA PRO A 259 -11.79 -36.90 -2.07
C PRO A 259 -12.99 -35.94 -2.10
N VAL A 260 -12.89 -34.89 -1.35
CA VAL A 260 -13.87 -33.79 -1.30
C VAL A 260 -13.12 -32.50 -1.58
N LYS A 261 -13.55 -31.76 -2.61
CA LYS A 261 -13.08 -30.42 -2.92
C LYS A 261 -13.81 -29.42 -2.03
N HIS A 262 -13.06 -28.53 -1.43
CA HIS A 262 -13.53 -27.41 -0.62
C HIS A 262 -13.21 -26.11 -1.34
N GLU A 263 -14.20 -25.29 -1.60
CA GLU A 263 -14.08 -24.00 -2.26
C GLU A 263 -14.63 -22.91 -1.33
N PHE A 264 -13.86 -21.86 -1.14
CA PHE A 264 -14.22 -20.74 -0.26
C PHE A 264 -14.11 -19.42 -1.01
N ALA A 265 -15.11 -18.56 -0.84
CA ALA A 265 -15.10 -17.20 -1.36
C ALA A 265 -15.77 -16.26 -0.37
N GLY A 266 -15.12 -15.14 -0.05
CA GLY A 266 -15.66 -14.20 0.92
C GLY A 266 -14.91 -12.86 0.95
N LYS A 267 -15.34 -12.00 1.86
CA LYS A 267 -14.72 -10.71 2.12
C LYS A 267 -14.00 -10.71 3.45
N VAL A 268 -12.84 -10.09 3.46
CA VAL A 268 -12.02 -9.87 4.66
C VAL A 268 -12.47 -8.57 5.32
N GLU A 269 -12.90 -8.66 6.57
CA GLU A 269 -13.39 -7.56 7.39
C GLU A 269 -12.62 -7.57 8.73
N GLY A 270 -11.44 -6.93 8.76
CA GLY A 270 -10.55 -6.96 9.92
C GLY A 270 -10.10 -8.40 10.25
N ASP A 271 -10.52 -8.90 11.41
CA ASP A 271 -10.20 -10.25 11.88
C ASP A 271 -11.29 -11.29 11.56
N ALA A 272 -12.19 -10.97 10.63
CA ALA A 272 -13.19 -11.89 10.10
C ALA A 272 -13.03 -12.07 8.58
N ILE A 273 -13.41 -13.26 8.10
CA ILE A 273 -13.69 -13.49 6.67
C ILE A 273 -15.10 -14.05 6.58
N ILE A 274 -15.96 -13.38 5.84
CA ILE A 274 -17.38 -13.72 5.73
C ILE A 274 -17.71 -13.99 4.28
N GLY A 275 -18.38 -15.10 4.00
CA GLY A 275 -18.70 -15.49 2.64
C GLY A 275 -19.40 -16.84 2.54
N THR A 276 -19.04 -17.61 1.54
CA THR A 276 -19.63 -18.92 1.24
C THR A 276 -18.56 -20.00 1.13
N ALA A 277 -18.92 -21.20 1.53
CA ALA A 277 -18.15 -22.43 1.32
C ALA A 277 -18.97 -23.40 0.47
N ALA A 278 -18.35 -24.01 -0.53
CA ALA A 278 -18.92 -25.09 -1.32
C ALA A 278 -18.06 -26.35 -1.17
N LEU A 279 -18.71 -27.47 -0.92
CA LEU A 279 -18.07 -28.78 -0.85
C LEU A 279 -18.61 -29.67 -1.96
N SER A 280 -17.72 -30.30 -2.71
CA SER A 280 -18.08 -31.20 -3.80
C SER A 280 -17.23 -32.49 -3.79
N GLY A 281 -17.90 -33.63 -3.87
CA GLY A 281 -17.29 -34.96 -3.93
C GLY A 281 -18.31 -36.01 -4.30
N ALA A 282 -17.87 -37.26 -4.48
CA ALA A 282 -18.74 -38.35 -4.96
C ALA A 282 -20.03 -38.58 -4.14
N ARG A 283 -20.01 -38.23 -2.86
CA ARG A 283 -21.12 -38.41 -1.91
C ARG A 283 -21.50 -37.16 -1.12
N ILE A 284 -20.88 -36.02 -1.42
CA ILE A 284 -21.09 -34.77 -0.71
C ILE A 284 -21.23 -33.66 -1.75
N GLN A 285 -22.37 -32.97 -1.68
CA GLN A 285 -22.63 -31.73 -2.39
C GLN A 285 -23.31 -30.80 -1.39
N SER A 286 -22.66 -29.73 -1.00
CA SER A 286 -23.23 -28.77 -0.06
C SER A 286 -22.68 -27.38 -0.25
N GLN A 287 -23.50 -26.39 0.09
CA GLN A 287 -23.10 -25.00 0.20
C GLN A 287 -23.54 -24.47 1.57
N ALA A 288 -22.68 -23.67 2.18
CA ALA A 288 -22.95 -23.11 3.51
C ALA A 288 -22.35 -21.71 3.62
N GLU A 289 -22.79 -20.96 4.61
CA GLU A 289 -22.11 -19.73 5.01
C GLU A 289 -20.72 -20.06 5.56
N TRP A 290 -19.77 -19.20 5.26
CA TRP A 290 -18.41 -19.25 5.77
C TRP A 290 -18.12 -18.03 6.62
N ASN A 291 -17.74 -18.27 7.86
CA ASN A 291 -17.34 -17.23 8.79
C ASN A 291 -16.09 -17.70 9.55
N ALA A 292 -14.93 -17.28 9.08
CA ALA A 292 -13.67 -17.57 9.72
C ALA A 292 -13.24 -16.40 10.62
N ARG A 293 -12.59 -16.70 11.74
CA ARG A 293 -12.02 -15.72 12.65
C ARG A 293 -10.51 -15.89 12.72
N ARG A 294 -9.80 -14.77 12.78
CA ARG A 294 -8.36 -14.79 13.01
C ARG A 294 -8.08 -15.32 14.42
N ALA A 295 -7.23 -16.35 14.52
CA ALA A 295 -6.82 -16.85 15.82
C ALA A 295 -5.95 -15.81 16.53
N VAL A 296 -6.35 -15.42 17.74
CA VAL A 296 -5.54 -14.57 18.61
C VAL A 296 -4.32 -15.39 19.03
N ARG A 297 -3.12 -14.96 18.70
CA ARG A 297 -1.92 -15.55 19.28
C ARG A 297 -1.98 -15.27 20.79
N PRO A 298 -1.89 -16.30 21.66
CA PRO A 298 -1.69 -16.02 23.08
C PRO A 298 -0.39 -15.22 23.18
N VAL A 299 -0.47 -14.01 23.73
CA VAL A 299 0.71 -13.22 24.08
C VAL A 299 1.43 -14.01 25.17
N SER A 300 2.54 -14.67 24.84
CA SER A 300 3.42 -15.24 25.86
C SER A 300 4.12 -14.06 26.54
N ASP A 301 3.96 -13.95 27.83
CA ASP A 301 4.61 -12.95 28.72
C ASP A 301 6.14 -13.00 28.71
N ARG A 302 6.71 -13.86 27.89
CA ARG A 302 8.16 -13.97 27.70
C ARG A 302 8.42 -14.21 26.23
N GLY A 303 8.89 -13.24 25.49
CA GLY A 303 9.24 -13.20 24.07
C GLY A 303 9.91 -14.44 23.43
N VAL A 304 9.44 -15.65 23.72
CA VAL A 304 9.87 -16.92 23.14
C VAL A 304 8.64 -17.58 22.52
N PRO A 305 8.66 -17.98 21.26
CA PRO A 305 7.54 -18.68 20.63
C PRO A 305 7.34 -20.05 21.31
N VAL A 306 6.22 -20.23 22.00
CA VAL A 306 5.84 -21.53 22.54
C VAL A 306 5.53 -22.46 21.38
N ARG A 307 6.36 -23.47 21.20
CA ARG A 307 6.10 -24.60 20.30
C ARG A 307 4.81 -25.27 20.75
N ALA A 308 3.84 -25.41 19.86
CA ALA A 308 2.56 -26.06 20.15
C ALA A 308 2.79 -27.42 20.81
N ALA A 309 2.30 -27.58 22.05
CA ALA A 309 2.31 -28.84 22.74
C ALA A 309 1.44 -29.84 21.97
N ARG A 310 2.00 -30.96 21.57
CA ARG A 310 1.24 -32.12 21.09
C ARG A 310 0.39 -32.62 22.26
N LEU A 311 -0.90 -32.56 22.11
CA LEU A 311 -1.82 -33.31 22.98
C LEU A 311 -1.61 -34.82 22.69
N SER A 312 -0.84 -35.45 23.52
CA SER A 312 -0.76 -36.93 23.55
C SER A 312 -2.03 -37.44 24.23
N SER A 313 -2.92 -38.04 23.47
CA SER A 313 -4.03 -38.81 24.00
C SER A 313 -3.50 -40.19 24.42
N SER A 314 -3.19 -40.34 25.70
CA SER A 314 -3.06 -41.67 26.31
C SER A 314 -4.44 -42.05 26.85
N ALA A 315 -5.21 -42.79 26.08
CA ALA A 315 -6.34 -43.53 26.61
C ALA A 315 -5.79 -44.82 27.25
N VAL A 316 -5.83 -44.87 28.55
CA VAL A 316 -5.68 -46.11 29.31
C VAL A 316 -7.07 -46.74 29.44
N PHE A 317 -7.26 -47.88 28.84
CA PHE A 317 -8.35 -48.79 29.15
C PHE A 317 -8.08 -49.47 30.49
N ASN A 318 -9.04 -49.46 31.36
CA ASN A 318 -9.45 -50.55 32.27
C ASN A 318 -10.97 -50.59 32.32
#